data_48321b7179cfaef5cfac01d47ee455c3
#
_entry.id   48321b7179cfaef5cfac01d47ee455c3
#
_cell.length_a   1.000
_cell.length_b   1.000
_cell.length_c   1.000
_cell.angle_alpha   90.00
_cell.angle_beta   90.00
_cell.angle_gamma   90.00
#
_symmetry.space_group_name_H-M   'P 1'
#
loop_
_entity.id
_entity.type
_entity.pdbx_description
1 polymer ?
#
loop_
_entity_poly.entity_id
_entity_poly.type
_entity_poly.pdbx_seq_one_letter_code
_entity_poly.pdbx_strand_id
1 'polypeptide(L)'
;MIEINLLPNVKRELLKTRVMRNRVISISFLVGGASIATVVVLALILGSQIAAEAVQNGVIKDRNDKLMAVEDLNKVVTIQHQLTKINEQHSGKKLNSRIFDVVTAVNPVAPNNVSFSDIKVNPGSKTITLEGSAVNGYSALETLKKTILNTKVQTTDGDKSSEVSLTKEIKDGDTSFGENSEGKKVLQFSFSFEYAEELLAPANNGTVSVLTPTGKVDVTDSRQGIPDSLFKSNSKKQEKK
;
A
#
# COMPACT_ATOMS: atom_id res chain seq x y z
N MET A 1 -7.29 -76.83 -50.69
CA MET A 1 -8.69 -77.28 -50.64
C MET A 1 -9.54 -76.07 -50.93
N ILE A 2 -10.31 -76.05 -51.97
CA ILE A 2 -11.25 -74.99 -52.36
C ILE A 2 -12.59 -75.39 -51.71
N GLU A 3 -12.99 -74.73 -50.62
CA GLU A 3 -14.28 -74.96 -50.02
C GLU A 3 -15.35 -74.19 -50.79
N ILE A 4 -16.11 -74.93 -51.60
CA ILE A 4 -17.27 -74.38 -52.30
C ILE A 4 -18.47 -74.27 -51.35
N ASN A 5 -18.80 -73.07 -51.06
CA ASN A 5 -19.94 -72.75 -50.16
C ASN A 5 -21.27 -72.95 -50.96
N LEU A 6 -21.91 -74.07 -50.78
CA LEU A 6 -23.12 -74.50 -51.52
C LEU A 6 -24.44 -73.88 -50.93
N LEU A 7 -24.36 -72.91 -50.05
CA LEU A 7 -25.54 -72.28 -49.51
C LEU A 7 -26.18 -71.28 -50.49
N PRO A 8 -27.47 -71.45 -50.87
CA PRO A 8 -28.17 -70.50 -51.71
C PRO A 8 -28.12 -69.06 -51.17
N ASN A 9 -27.95 -68.11 -52.05
CA ASN A 9 -27.79 -66.70 -51.69
C ASN A 9 -28.91 -66.17 -50.74
N VAL A 10 -30.15 -66.63 -50.94
CA VAL A 10 -31.30 -66.29 -50.12
C VAL A 10 -31.13 -66.74 -48.62
N LYS A 11 -30.55 -67.94 -48.39
CA LYS A 11 -30.26 -68.42 -47.03
C LYS A 11 -29.14 -67.60 -46.35
N ARG A 12 -28.16 -67.18 -47.12
CA ARG A 12 -27.08 -66.31 -46.59
C ARG A 12 -27.60 -64.91 -46.14
N GLU A 13 -28.49 -64.33 -46.92
CA GLU A 13 -29.14 -63.06 -46.55
C GLU A 13 -30.02 -63.20 -45.33
N LEU A 14 -30.83 -64.27 -45.24
CA LEU A 14 -31.63 -64.52 -44.03
C LEU A 14 -30.81 -64.73 -42.77
N LEU A 15 -29.66 -65.41 -42.87
CA LEU A 15 -28.72 -65.62 -41.76
C LEU A 15 -28.06 -64.30 -41.36
N LYS A 16 -27.62 -63.50 -42.31
CA LYS A 16 -27.08 -62.15 -42.06
C LYS A 16 -28.08 -61.25 -41.36
N THR A 17 -29.33 -61.24 -41.84
CA THR A 17 -30.41 -60.45 -41.23
C THR A 17 -30.73 -60.89 -39.79
N ARG A 18 -30.75 -62.19 -39.53
CA ARG A 18 -30.92 -62.74 -38.19
C ARG A 18 -29.78 -62.37 -37.27
N VAL A 19 -28.54 -62.46 -37.71
CA VAL A 19 -27.34 -62.05 -36.94
C VAL A 19 -27.35 -60.55 -36.66
N MET A 20 -27.69 -59.73 -37.66
CA MET A 20 -27.80 -58.30 -37.49
C MET A 20 -28.92 -57.96 -36.50
N ARG A 21 -30.12 -58.53 -36.61
CA ARG A 21 -31.20 -58.30 -35.68
C ARG A 21 -30.82 -58.67 -34.26
N ASN A 22 -30.17 -59.80 -34.02
CA ASN A 22 -29.76 -60.24 -32.72
C ASN A 22 -28.70 -59.30 -32.13
N ARG A 23 -27.73 -58.79 -32.96
CA ARG A 23 -26.75 -57.79 -32.55
C ARG A 23 -27.43 -56.48 -32.13
N VAL A 24 -28.34 -55.97 -32.95
CA VAL A 24 -29.09 -54.74 -32.61
C VAL A 24 -29.85 -54.89 -31.33
N ILE A 25 -30.54 -56.01 -31.13
CA ILE A 25 -31.29 -56.30 -29.91
C ILE A 25 -30.34 -56.36 -28.68
N SER A 26 -29.21 -57.06 -28.80
CA SER A 26 -28.23 -57.18 -27.72
C SER A 26 -27.61 -55.78 -27.36
N ILE A 27 -27.28 -54.97 -28.37
CA ILE A 27 -26.78 -53.63 -28.15
C ILE A 27 -27.83 -52.73 -27.50
N SER A 28 -29.09 -52.80 -27.92
CA SER A 28 -30.20 -52.04 -27.33
C SER A 28 -30.39 -52.39 -25.87
N PHE A 29 -30.34 -53.66 -25.51
CA PHE A 29 -30.39 -54.06 -24.07
C PHE A 29 -29.21 -53.57 -23.25
N LEU A 30 -27.99 -53.57 -23.87
CA LEU A 30 -26.81 -53.10 -23.19
C LEU A 30 -26.87 -51.58 -22.97
N VAL A 31 -27.25 -50.80 -23.99
CA VAL A 31 -27.42 -49.35 -23.87
C VAL A 31 -28.57 -49.01 -22.89
N GLY A 32 -29.70 -49.68 -22.95
CA GLY A 32 -30.80 -49.50 -22.03
C GLY A 32 -30.39 -49.79 -20.58
N GLY A 33 -29.69 -50.90 -20.36
CA GLY A 33 -29.15 -51.23 -19.03
C GLY A 33 -28.15 -50.20 -18.49
N ALA A 34 -27.26 -49.75 -19.32
CA ALA A 34 -26.27 -48.69 -18.97
C ALA A 34 -27.00 -47.38 -18.61
N SER A 35 -28.02 -47.00 -19.37
CA SER A 35 -28.80 -45.78 -19.09
C SER A 35 -29.49 -45.84 -17.72
N ILE A 36 -30.13 -46.99 -17.42
CA ILE A 36 -30.76 -47.17 -16.13
C ILE A 36 -29.76 -47.15 -14.99
N ALA A 37 -28.59 -47.78 -15.15
CA ALA A 37 -27.52 -47.76 -14.16
C ALA A 37 -27.03 -46.34 -13.88
N THR A 38 -26.88 -45.55 -14.94
CA THR A 38 -26.46 -44.13 -14.81
C THR A 38 -27.49 -43.31 -14.00
N VAL A 39 -28.77 -43.47 -14.27
CA VAL A 39 -29.85 -42.79 -13.53
C VAL A 39 -29.82 -43.18 -12.06
N VAL A 40 -29.64 -44.45 -11.74
CA VAL A 40 -29.56 -44.92 -10.35
C VAL A 40 -28.36 -44.32 -9.63
N VAL A 41 -27.19 -44.29 -10.27
CA VAL A 41 -26.01 -43.67 -9.68
C VAL A 41 -26.22 -42.17 -9.41
N LEU A 42 -26.79 -41.44 -10.36
CA LEU A 42 -27.12 -40.02 -10.16
C LEU A 42 -28.12 -39.80 -9.04
N ALA A 43 -29.14 -40.64 -8.93
CA ALA A 43 -30.11 -40.57 -7.83
C ALA A 43 -29.46 -40.80 -6.45
N LEU A 44 -28.51 -41.72 -6.36
CA LEU A 44 -27.77 -41.98 -5.13
C LEU A 44 -26.86 -40.80 -4.76
N ILE A 45 -26.20 -40.18 -5.76
CA ILE A 45 -25.36 -38.96 -5.53
C ILE A 45 -26.24 -37.81 -5.02
N LEU A 46 -27.36 -37.54 -5.68
CA LEU A 46 -28.29 -36.48 -5.25
C LEU A 46 -28.83 -36.75 -3.85
N GLY A 47 -29.26 -37.98 -3.57
CA GLY A 47 -29.72 -38.36 -2.24
C GLY A 47 -28.67 -38.18 -1.15
N SER A 48 -27.41 -38.52 -1.44
CA SER A 48 -26.31 -38.31 -0.51
C SER A 48 -26.00 -36.83 -0.26
N GLN A 49 -26.13 -35.99 -1.27
CA GLN A 49 -25.94 -34.53 -1.13
C GLN A 49 -27.01 -33.91 -0.24
N ILE A 50 -28.28 -34.26 -0.46
CA ILE A 50 -29.41 -33.79 0.37
C ILE A 50 -29.25 -34.22 1.82
N ALA A 51 -28.83 -35.47 2.05
CA ALA A 51 -28.59 -35.97 3.40
C ALA A 51 -27.39 -35.23 4.09
N ALA A 52 -26.33 -34.99 3.37
CA ALA A 52 -25.18 -34.23 3.89
C ALA A 52 -25.56 -32.78 4.23
N GLU A 53 -26.31 -32.11 3.38
CA GLU A 53 -26.82 -30.75 3.62
C GLU A 53 -27.74 -30.70 4.86
N ALA A 54 -28.65 -31.66 5.04
CA ALA A 54 -29.51 -31.72 6.21
C ALA A 54 -28.71 -31.88 7.51
N VAL A 55 -27.67 -32.71 7.52
CA VAL A 55 -26.77 -32.88 8.67
C VAL A 55 -26.00 -31.60 8.96
N GLN A 56 -25.43 -30.95 7.93
CA GLN A 56 -24.69 -29.70 8.10
C GLN A 56 -25.61 -28.60 8.63
N ASN A 57 -26.78 -28.42 8.09
CA ASN A 57 -27.77 -27.44 8.57
C ASN A 57 -28.17 -27.69 10.02
N GLY A 58 -28.32 -28.95 10.40
CA GLY A 58 -28.59 -29.35 11.79
C GLY A 58 -27.45 -28.95 12.74
N VAL A 59 -26.21 -29.21 12.35
CA VAL A 59 -25.01 -28.82 13.14
C VAL A 59 -24.88 -27.30 13.23
N ILE A 60 -25.12 -26.58 12.13
CA ILE A 60 -25.08 -25.12 12.13
C ILE A 60 -26.13 -24.55 13.07
N LYS A 61 -27.35 -25.08 13.01
CA LYS A 61 -28.45 -24.65 13.88
C LYS A 61 -28.14 -24.91 15.37
N ASP A 62 -27.67 -26.10 15.72
CA ASP A 62 -27.30 -26.46 17.10
C ASP A 62 -26.19 -25.54 17.63
N ARG A 63 -25.16 -25.24 16.80
CA ARG A 63 -24.09 -24.32 17.17
C ARG A 63 -24.61 -22.89 17.31
N ASN A 64 -25.49 -22.44 16.44
CA ASN A 64 -26.09 -21.13 16.52
C ASN A 64 -26.95 -20.99 17.80
N ASP A 65 -27.75 -21.99 18.11
CA ASP A 65 -28.57 -21.99 19.31
C ASP A 65 -27.72 -22.00 20.60
N LYS A 66 -26.60 -22.73 20.59
CA LYS A 66 -25.62 -22.69 21.68
C LYS A 66 -24.93 -21.33 21.82
N LEU A 67 -24.61 -20.67 20.71
CA LEU A 67 -24.05 -19.33 20.73
C LEU A 67 -25.08 -18.30 21.23
N MET A 68 -26.34 -18.40 20.81
CA MET A 68 -27.42 -17.53 21.25
C MET A 68 -27.80 -17.74 22.73
N ALA A 69 -27.54 -18.92 23.27
CA ALA A 69 -27.74 -19.24 24.68
C ALA A 69 -26.65 -18.66 25.60
N VAL A 70 -25.51 -18.18 25.04
CA VAL A 70 -24.49 -17.52 25.85
C VAL A 70 -24.98 -16.14 26.22
N GLU A 71 -25.18 -15.93 27.52
CA GLU A 71 -25.59 -14.64 28.08
C GLU A 71 -24.59 -13.55 27.71
N ASP A 72 -25.06 -12.41 27.26
CA ASP A 72 -24.26 -11.25 26.85
C ASP A 72 -23.34 -11.45 25.62
N LEU A 73 -23.49 -12.51 24.82
CA LEU A 73 -22.67 -12.72 23.63
C LEU A 73 -22.63 -11.50 22.72
N ASN A 74 -23.76 -10.85 22.49
CA ASN A 74 -23.86 -9.64 21.69
C ASN A 74 -23.05 -8.48 22.25
N LYS A 75 -22.98 -8.37 23.58
CA LYS A 75 -22.15 -7.35 24.25
C LYS A 75 -20.67 -7.67 24.10
N VAL A 76 -20.27 -8.94 24.28
CA VAL A 76 -18.88 -9.39 24.12
C VAL A 76 -18.40 -9.16 22.69
N VAL A 77 -19.19 -9.53 21.69
CA VAL A 77 -18.87 -9.31 20.27
C VAL A 77 -18.78 -7.81 19.96
N THR A 78 -19.71 -7.01 20.50
CA THR A 78 -19.67 -5.56 20.33
C THR A 78 -18.41 -4.95 20.94
N ILE A 79 -18.06 -5.35 22.16
CA ILE A 79 -16.84 -4.87 22.86
C ILE A 79 -15.61 -5.30 22.08
N GLN A 80 -15.52 -6.54 21.61
CA GLN A 80 -14.40 -7.02 20.82
C GLN A 80 -14.26 -6.22 19.52
N HIS A 81 -15.38 -5.95 18.82
CA HIS A 81 -15.36 -5.12 17.62
C HIS A 81 -14.93 -3.68 17.89
N GLN A 82 -15.38 -3.11 19.00
CA GLN A 82 -14.96 -1.77 19.44
C GLN A 82 -13.46 -1.73 19.78
N LEU A 83 -12.94 -2.75 20.48
CA LEU A 83 -11.52 -2.86 20.80
C LEU A 83 -10.66 -2.98 19.53
N THR A 84 -11.09 -3.80 18.58
CA THR A 84 -10.40 -3.92 17.28
C THR A 84 -10.38 -2.58 16.56
N LYS A 85 -11.53 -1.89 16.52
CA LYS A 85 -11.65 -0.58 15.87
C LYS A 85 -10.81 0.50 16.56
N ILE A 86 -10.73 0.48 17.89
CA ILE A 86 -9.84 1.37 18.64
C ILE A 86 -8.38 1.10 18.30
N ASN A 87 -7.99 -0.18 18.23
CA ASN A 87 -6.62 -0.56 17.89
C ASN A 87 -6.26 -0.15 16.44
N GLU A 88 -7.17 -0.34 15.49
CA GLU A 88 -7.01 0.13 14.11
C GLU A 88 -6.88 1.66 14.03
N GLN A 89 -7.70 2.38 14.77
CA GLN A 89 -7.61 3.84 14.84
C GLN A 89 -6.32 4.30 15.53
N HIS A 90 -5.85 3.56 16.52
CA HIS A 90 -4.60 3.89 17.23
C HIS A 90 -3.38 3.65 16.33
N SER A 91 -3.34 2.55 15.60
CA SER A 91 -2.25 2.24 14.65
C SER A 91 -2.25 3.17 13.44
N GLY A 92 -3.43 3.65 13.01
CA GLY A 92 -3.58 4.64 11.93
C GLY A 92 -3.41 6.10 12.36
N LYS A 93 -3.19 6.37 13.66
CA LYS A 93 -3.07 7.73 14.19
C LYS A 93 -1.81 8.41 13.66
N LYS A 94 -1.98 9.60 13.09
CA LYS A 94 -0.89 10.46 12.63
C LYS A 94 -0.76 11.66 13.57
N LEU A 95 0.47 11.96 13.99
CA LEU A 95 0.75 13.08 14.87
C LEU A 95 1.03 14.34 14.04
N ASN A 96 -0.01 14.96 13.54
CA ASN A 96 0.09 16.15 12.69
C ASN A 96 0.72 17.36 13.41
N SER A 97 0.72 17.38 14.75
CA SER A 97 1.38 18.43 15.54
C SER A 97 2.89 18.51 15.30
N ARG A 98 3.55 17.40 14.93
CA ARG A 98 4.99 17.41 14.61
C ARG A 98 5.36 18.28 13.40
N ILE A 99 4.38 18.63 12.57
CA ILE A 99 4.62 19.56 11.46
C ILE A 99 5.06 20.93 11.97
N PHE A 100 4.51 21.39 13.09
CA PHE A 100 4.92 22.65 13.72
C PHE A 100 6.36 22.56 14.24
N ASP A 101 6.77 21.40 14.77
CA ASP A 101 8.15 21.17 15.18
C ASP A 101 9.10 21.23 13.98
N VAL A 102 8.71 20.60 12.86
CA VAL A 102 9.45 20.68 11.61
C VAL A 102 9.59 22.11 11.15
N VAL A 103 8.47 22.84 11.01
CA VAL A 103 8.45 24.22 10.49
C VAL A 103 9.28 25.14 11.37
N THR A 104 9.23 24.96 12.67
CA THR A 104 10.05 25.72 13.62
C THR A 104 11.53 25.38 13.48
N ALA A 105 11.84 24.09 13.34
CA ALA A 105 13.21 23.61 13.24
C ALA A 105 13.89 24.00 11.91
N VAL A 106 13.15 23.97 10.79
CA VAL A 106 13.71 24.28 9.47
C VAL A 106 13.78 25.77 9.18
N ASN A 107 13.09 26.62 9.96
CA ASN A 107 13.13 28.06 9.74
C ASN A 107 14.53 28.62 10.06
N PRO A 108 15.22 29.19 9.07
CA PRO A 108 16.58 29.70 9.29
C PRO A 108 16.59 30.86 10.29
N VAL A 109 17.75 31.06 10.90
CA VAL A 109 17.98 32.24 11.77
C VAL A 109 18.10 33.53 10.96
N ALA A 110 17.84 34.65 11.61
CA ALA A 110 18.02 35.95 10.97
C ALA A 110 19.45 36.10 10.36
N PRO A 111 19.61 36.74 9.20
CA PRO A 111 18.61 37.51 8.45
C PRO A 111 17.78 36.69 7.47
N ASN A 112 17.97 35.39 7.39
CA ASN A 112 17.33 34.49 6.42
C ASN A 112 16.05 33.81 6.94
N ASN A 113 15.51 34.29 8.07
CA ASN A 113 14.24 33.80 8.60
C ASN A 113 13.09 34.15 7.67
N VAL A 114 12.11 33.26 7.62
CA VAL A 114 10.90 33.43 6.84
C VAL A 114 9.65 33.47 7.74
N SER A 115 8.61 34.10 7.25
CA SER A 115 7.29 34.07 7.88
C SER A 115 6.36 33.17 7.07
N PHE A 116 5.88 32.11 7.69
CA PHE A 116 4.90 31.20 7.06
C PHE A 116 3.50 31.78 7.19
N SER A 117 2.75 31.82 6.11
CA SER A 117 1.34 32.27 6.08
C SER A 117 0.38 31.11 6.05
N ASP A 118 0.72 30.02 5.37
CA ASP A 118 -0.12 28.85 5.26
C ASP A 118 0.72 27.55 5.24
N ILE A 119 0.18 26.51 5.86
CA ILE A 119 0.79 25.17 5.93
C ILE A 119 -0.29 24.15 5.61
N LYS A 120 -0.23 23.58 4.41
CA LYS A 120 -1.16 22.53 3.96
C LYS A 120 -0.49 21.18 4.02
N VAL A 121 -1.16 20.22 4.62
CA VAL A 121 -0.70 18.84 4.70
C VAL A 121 -1.70 17.92 4.05
N ASN A 122 -1.23 17.15 3.11
CA ASN A 122 -2.02 16.09 2.47
C ASN A 122 -1.47 14.71 2.91
N PRO A 123 -2.14 14.03 3.86
CA PRO A 123 -1.69 12.72 4.33
C PRO A 123 -1.79 11.63 3.28
N GLY A 124 -2.66 11.78 2.28
CA GLY A 124 -2.86 10.80 1.21
C GLY A 124 -1.69 10.76 0.24
N SER A 125 -1.18 11.93 -0.16
CA SER A 125 0.00 12.07 -1.03
C SER A 125 1.30 12.25 -0.26
N LYS A 126 1.27 12.27 1.08
CA LYS A 126 2.41 12.54 1.97
C LYS A 126 3.12 13.85 1.63
N THR A 127 2.36 14.88 1.26
CA THR A 127 2.90 16.16 0.80
C THR A 127 2.62 17.26 1.81
N ILE A 128 3.63 18.08 2.07
CA ILE A 128 3.51 19.34 2.80
C ILE A 128 3.70 20.47 1.79
N THR A 129 2.78 21.42 1.78
CA THR A 129 2.89 22.68 1.02
C THR A 129 3.06 23.81 2.00
N LEU A 130 4.08 24.62 1.80
CA LEU A 130 4.41 25.78 2.61
C LEU A 130 4.29 27.05 1.77
N GLU A 131 3.54 27.99 2.30
CA GLU A 131 3.39 29.33 1.72
C GLU A 131 3.86 30.36 2.75
N GLY A 132 4.50 31.40 2.27
CA GLY A 132 5.06 32.39 3.19
C GLY A 132 5.73 33.58 2.51
N SER A 133 6.40 34.36 3.31
CA SER A 133 7.16 35.53 2.85
C SER A 133 8.53 35.60 3.45
N ALA A 134 9.49 36.08 2.66
CA ALA A 134 10.89 36.23 3.02
C ALA A 134 11.35 37.68 2.82
N VAL A 135 11.79 38.33 3.90
CA VAL A 135 12.28 39.70 3.84
C VAL A 135 13.64 39.77 3.09
N ASN A 136 14.50 38.77 3.29
CA ASN A 136 15.79 38.69 2.59
C ASN A 136 15.68 38.06 1.18
N GLY A 137 14.45 38.01 0.62
CA GLY A 137 14.23 37.60 -0.75
C GLY A 137 14.64 36.17 -1.04
N TYR A 138 15.22 35.94 -2.22
CA TYR A 138 15.66 34.62 -2.68
C TYR A 138 16.70 33.96 -1.78
N SER A 139 17.52 34.76 -1.12
CA SER A 139 18.57 34.25 -0.20
C SER A 139 17.93 33.47 0.96
N ALA A 140 16.90 34.04 1.56
CA ALA A 140 16.17 33.36 2.63
C ALA A 140 15.44 32.11 2.14
N LEU A 141 14.79 32.18 0.97
CA LEU A 141 14.09 31.04 0.40
C LEU A 141 15.02 29.87 0.09
N GLU A 142 16.18 30.15 -0.53
CA GLU A 142 17.18 29.12 -0.84
C GLU A 142 17.79 28.51 0.43
N THR A 143 18.02 29.33 1.46
CA THR A 143 18.47 28.82 2.77
C THR A 143 17.44 27.87 3.38
N LEU A 144 16.16 28.27 3.35
CA LEU A 144 15.07 27.43 3.84
C LEU A 144 15.01 26.11 3.09
N LYS A 145 15.03 26.11 1.75
CA LYS A 145 14.98 24.88 0.94
C LYS A 145 16.18 23.97 1.25
N LYS A 146 17.39 24.52 1.31
CA LYS A 146 18.60 23.75 1.67
C LYS A 146 18.51 23.18 3.09
N THR A 147 17.96 23.93 4.03
CA THR A 147 17.76 23.43 5.39
C THR A 147 16.78 22.25 5.40
N ILE A 148 15.67 22.34 4.68
CA ILE A 148 14.67 21.26 4.55
C ILE A 148 15.31 20.01 3.92
N LEU A 149 16.07 20.15 2.83
CA LEU A 149 16.73 19.03 2.15
C LEU A 149 17.77 18.32 3.03
N ASN A 150 18.43 19.08 3.92
CA ASN A 150 19.43 18.53 4.83
C ASN A 150 18.86 18.12 6.19
N THR A 151 17.57 18.31 6.41
CA THR A 151 16.89 17.91 7.64
C THR A 151 16.61 16.41 7.62
N LYS A 152 16.82 15.77 8.76
CA LYS A 152 16.55 14.35 8.97
C LYS A 152 15.50 14.15 10.05
N VAL A 153 14.74 13.09 9.91
CA VAL A 153 13.84 12.57 10.93
C VAL A 153 14.55 11.43 11.63
N GLN A 154 14.77 11.57 12.92
CA GLN A 154 15.34 10.52 13.76
C GLN A 154 14.23 9.84 14.54
N THR A 155 14.14 8.54 14.39
CA THR A 155 13.26 7.70 15.19
C THR A 155 14.10 6.86 16.14
N THR A 156 13.82 6.98 17.43
CA THR A 156 14.48 6.18 18.47
C THR A 156 13.47 5.21 19.05
N ASP A 157 13.79 3.94 19.04
CA ASP A 157 13.00 2.86 19.66
C ASP A 157 13.93 2.03 20.55
N GLY A 158 13.85 2.25 21.87
CA GLY A 158 14.80 1.72 22.83
C GLY A 158 16.24 2.16 22.50
N ASP A 159 17.14 1.18 22.35
CA ASP A 159 18.57 1.43 22.04
C ASP A 159 18.85 1.60 20.52
N LYS A 160 17.83 1.50 19.66
CA LYS A 160 17.99 1.63 18.22
C LYS A 160 17.56 3.00 17.77
N SER A 161 18.45 3.68 17.04
CA SER A 161 18.18 4.95 16.37
C SER A 161 18.25 4.76 14.86
N SER A 162 17.26 5.26 14.15
CA SER A 162 17.21 5.28 12.69
C SER A 162 17.02 6.71 12.22
N GLU A 163 17.79 7.11 11.21
CA GLU A 163 17.71 8.43 10.60
C GLU A 163 17.25 8.30 9.15
N VAL A 164 16.24 9.07 8.78
CA VAL A 164 15.72 9.17 7.41
C VAL A 164 15.69 10.64 7.00
N SER A 165 16.03 10.95 5.75
CA SER A 165 15.90 12.31 5.23
C SER A 165 14.45 12.76 5.27
N LEU A 166 14.18 14.00 5.71
CA LEU A 166 12.83 14.56 5.75
C LEU A 166 12.18 14.54 4.38
N THR A 167 12.94 14.93 3.36
CA THR A 167 12.52 14.89 1.95
C THR A 167 13.71 14.62 1.04
N LYS A 168 13.43 14.18 -0.17
CA LYS A 168 14.42 13.98 -1.23
C LYS A 168 14.41 15.12 -2.24
N GLU A 169 13.29 15.79 -2.40
CA GLU A 169 13.07 16.79 -3.45
C GLU A 169 12.06 17.83 -2.98
N ILE A 170 12.27 19.07 -3.42
CA ILE A 170 11.33 20.17 -3.23
C ILE A 170 10.80 20.57 -4.60
N LYS A 171 9.48 20.65 -4.72
CA LYS A 171 8.78 21.13 -5.91
C LYS A 171 8.47 22.60 -5.72
N ASP A 172 9.06 23.43 -6.54
CA ASP A 172 8.83 24.86 -6.54
C ASP A 172 7.42 25.18 -7.02
N GLY A 173 6.78 26.10 -6.33
CA GLY A 173 5.55 26.72 -6.71
C GLY A 173 5.79 28.19 -7.12
N ASP A 174 4.75 28.99 -6.94
CA ASP A 174 4.77 30.39 -7.36
C ASP A 174 5.67 31.23 -6.43
N THR A 175 6.43 32.12 -7.03
CA THR A 175 7.21 33.14 -6.32
C THR A 175 6.95 34.50 -6.92
N SER A 176 6.69 35.50 -6.07
CA SER A 176 6.42 36.87 -6.50
C SER A 176 6.92 37.87 -5.46
N PHE A 177 7.25 39.08 -5.90
CA PHE A 177 7.50 40.16 -4.97
C PHE A 177 6.21 40.88 -4.60
N GLY A 178 6.01 41.08 -3.31
CA GLY A 178 4.88 41.81 -2.74
C GLY A 178 5.36 42.76 -1.65
N GLU A 179 4.41 43.37 -0.97
CA GLU A 179 4.64 44.18 0.22
C GLU A 179 3.99 43.49 1.44
N ASN A 180 4.68 43.51 2.57
CA ASN A 180 4.10 43.04 3.81
C ASN A 180 3.23 44.16 4.45
N SER A 181 2.58 43.84 5.57
CA SER A 181 1.75 44.77 6.34
C SER A 181 2.48 46.05 6.81
N GLU A 182 3.83 46.04 6.80
CA GLU A 182 4.69 47.15 7.17
C GLU A 182 5.15 47.98 5.93
N GLY A 183 4.67 47.67 4.73
CA GLY A 183 5.08 48.31 3.49
C GLY A 183 6.50 47.94 3.00
N LYS A 184 7.10 46.88 3.57
CA LYS A 184 8.40 46.39 3.14
C LYS A 184 8.26 45.42 1.98
N LYS A 185 9.12 45.53 0.98
CA LYS A 185 9.23 44.56 -0.10
C LYS A 185 9.65 43.21 0.46
N VAL A 186 8.85 42.16 0.17
CA VAL A 186 9.10 40.78 0.57
C VAL A 186 8.93 39.86 -0.64
N LEU A 187 9.66 38.76 -0.65
CA LEU A 187 9.44 37.69 -1.60
C LEU A 187 8.36 36.77 -1.03
N GLN A 188 7.20 36.70 -1.67
CA GLN A 188 6.17 35.70 -1.40
C GLN A 188 6.55 34.43 -2.12
N PHE A 189 6.40 33.28 -1.48
CA PHE A 189 6.77 31.99 -2.03
C PHE A 189 5.74 30.91 -1.69
N SER A 190 5.66 29.95 -2.57
CA SER A 190 4.98 28.69 -2.34
C SER A 190 5.88 27.57 -2.82
N PHE A 191 5.97 26.49 -2.09
CA PHE A 191 6.63 25.25 -2.52
C PHE A 191 6.05 24.05 -1.78
N SER A 192 6.27 22.86 -2.34
CA SER A 192 5.79 21.61 -1.74
C SER A 192 6.88 20.56 -1.74
N PHE A 193 6.81 19.63 -0.80
CA PHE A 193 7.72 18.49 -0.73
C PHE A 193 7.01 17.28 -0.13
N GLU A 194 7.50 16.10 -0.51
CA GLU A 194 7.02 14.85 0.03
C GLU A 194 7.81 14.51 1.30
N TYR A 195 7.11 14.28 2.41
CA TYR A 195 7.74 13.98 3.70
C TYR A 195 7.87 12.49 3.96
N ALA A 196 8.89 12.10 4.73
CA ALA A 196 9.11 10.74 5.17
C ALA A 196 7.96 10.27 6.09
N GLU A 197 7.47 9.06 5.89
CA GLU A 197 6.32 8.50 6.63
C GLU A 197 6.55 8.48 8.14
N GLU A 198 7.78 8.27 8.54
CA GLU A 198 8.25 8.23 9.92
C GLU A 198 7.97 9.54 10.68
N LEU A 199 7.89 10.66 9.96
CA LEU A 199 7.64 11.96 10.57
C LEU A 199 6.34 12.00 11.36
N LEU A 200 5.25 11.48 10.78
CA LEU A 200 3.92 11.52 11.40
C LEU A 200 3.52 10.20 12.03
N ALA A 201 4.38 9.19 11.99
CA ALA A 201 4.13 7.89 12.59
C ALA A 201 4.01 8.01 14.13
N PRO A 202 3.08 7.29 14.76
CA PRO A 202 3.03 7.23 16.21
C PRO A 202 4.30 6.56 16.73
N ALA A 203 4.95 7.18 17.70
CA ALA A 203 6.05 6.55 18.42
C ALA A 203 5.45 5.60 19.46
N ASN A 204 5.41 4.31 19.17
CA ASN A 204 4.78 3.32 20.05
C ASN A 204 5.54 3.14 21.37
N ASN A 205 6.88 3.24 21.38
CA ASN A 205 7.72 3.21 22.58
C ASN A 205 8.97 4.08 22.45
N GLY A 206 9.01 4.96 21.47
CA GLY A 206 10.18 5.75 21.15
C GLY A 206 9.87 7.23 20.97
N THR A 207 10.88 7.98 20.58
CA THR A 207 10.76 9.40 20.24
C THR A 207 11.04 9.60 18.76
N VAL A 208 10.31 10.54 18.16
CA VAL A 208 10.62 11.03 16.82
C VAL A 208 11.07 12.48 16.97
N SER A 209 12.27 12.75 16.54
CA SER A 209 12.87 14.10 16.60
C SER A 209 13.26 14.57 15.20
N VAL A 210 13.27 15.87 15.01
CA VAL A 210 13.70 16.52 13.78
C VAL A 210 15.10 17.03 13.98
N LEU A 211 16.04 16.53 13.18
CA LEU A 211 17.44 16.95 13.19
C LEU A 211 17.67 17.88 12.02
N THR A 212 17.87 19.15 12.32
CA THR A 212 18.32 20.14 11.35
C THR A 212 19.84 20.28 11.38
N PRO A 213 20.48 20.65 10.28
CA PRO A 213 21.92 20.89 10.29
C PRO A 213 22.26 22.02 11.27
N THR A 214 23.13 21.69 12.24
CA THR A 214 23.70 22.66 13.18
C THR A 214 24.81 23.43 12.47
N GLY A 215 24.48 24.42 11.71
CA GLY A 215 25.43 25.26 11.03
C GLY A 215 24.74 26.29 10.16
N LYS A 216 25.41 27.40 9.93
CA LYS A 216 24.93 28.37 8.94
C LYS A 216 25.00 27.67 7.58
N VAL A 217 23.84 27.35 7.01
CA VAL A 217 23.79 26.96 5.61
C VAL A 217 24.15 28.20 4.82
N ASP A 218 25.40 28.28 4.37
CA ASP A 218 25.87 29.41 3.60
C ASP A 218 25.22 29.39 2.22
N VAL A 219 24.26 30.27 2.03
CA VAL A 219 23.49 30.39 0.79
C VAL A 219 24.35 30.98 -0.33
N THR A 220 25.38 31.72 0.04
CA THR A 220 26.29 32.37 -0.94
C THR A 220 27.31 31.39 -1.47
N ASP A 221 27.51 30.25 -0.82
CA ASP A 221 28.42 29.23 -1.30
C ASP A 221 27.77 28.40 -2.43
N SER A 222 27.96 28.88 -3.65
CA SER A 222 27.56 28.17 -4.89
C SER A 222 28.22 26.79 -5.06
N ARG A 223 29.14 26.42 -4.13
CA ARG A 223 29.86 25.13 -4.13
C ARG A 223 29.18 24.05 -3.34
N GLN A 224 28.08 24.32 -2.64
CA GLN A 224 27.34 23.29 -1.95
C GLN A 224 26.75 22.30 -2.99
N GLY A 225 27.26 21.08 -2.96
CA GLY A 225 26.98 20.02 -3.94
C GLY A 225 28.11 19.76 -4.95
N ILE A 226 29.18 20.61 -4.99
CA ILE A 226 30.36 20.34 -5.78
C ILE A 226 31.45 19.74 -4.87
N PRO A 227 32.04 18.58 -5.23
CA PRO A 227 33.07 17.96 -4.39
C PRO A 227 34.23 18.90 -4.14
N ASP A 228 34.64 19.12 -2.90
CA ASP A 228 35.79 19.91 -2.45
C ASP A 228 37.08 19.55 -3.18
N SER A 229 37.19 18.33 -3.69
CA SER A 229 38.36 17.86 -4.45
C SER A 229 38.58 18.63 -5.75
N LEU A 230 37.52 19.22 -6.35
CA LEU A 230 37.65 20.04 -7.58
C LEU A 230 38.37 21.39 -7.34
N PHE A 231 38.39 21.87 -6.10
CA PHE A 231 38.96 23.16 -5.74
C PHE A 231 40.32 23.07 -5.01
N LYS A 232 40.66 21.85 -4.50
CA LYS A 232 41.90 21.65 -3.72
C LYS A 232 43.15 21.29 -4.53
N SER A 233 43.05 21.11 -5.84
CA SER A 233 44.15 20.52 -6.63
C SER A 233 45.27 21.45 -7.05
N ASN A 234 45.17 22.76 -6.86
CA ASN A 234 46.18 23.69 -7.41
C ASN A 234 47.02 24.51 -6.43
N SER A 235 46.80 24.42 -5.11
CA SER A 235 47.58 25.22 -4.16
C SER A 235 48.87 24.56 -3.63
N LYS A 236 49.15 23.30 -4.01
CA LYS A 236 50.36 22.57 -3.55
C LYS A 236 51.51 22.53 -4.56
N LYS A 237 51.44 23.21 -5.71
CA LYS A 237 52.48 23.16 -6.75
C LYS A 237 53.35 24.42 -6.86
N GLN A 238 53.14 25.42 -5.98
CA GLN A 238 53.95 26.66 -6.05
C GLN A 238 54.93 26.90 -4.88
N GLU A 239 55.09 25.97 -3.96
CA GLU A 239 56.09 26.10 -2.87
C GLU A 239 57.21 25.07 -2.97
N LYS A 240 57.74 24.83 -4.15
CA LYS A 240 59.08 24.20 -4.34
C LYS A 240 59.71 24.73 -5.61
N LYS A 241 60.24 25.90 -5.51
CA LYS A 241 61.40 26.33 -6.26
C LYS A 241 62.18 27.40 -5.44
#